data_fa945960aa6c9ca1080493203b3a4c51
#
_entry.id   fa945960aa6c9ca1080493203b3a4c51
#
_cell.length_a   1.000
_cell.length_b   1.000
_cell.length_c   1.000
_cell.angle_alpha   90.00
_cell.angle_beta   90.00
_cell.angle_gamma   90.00
#
_symmetry.space_group_name_H-M   'P 1'
#
loop_
_entity.id
_entity.type
_entity.pdbx_description
1 polymer ?
#
loop_
_entity_poly.entity_id
_entity_poly.type
_entity_poly.pdbx_seq_one_letter_code
_entity_poly.pdbx_strand_id
1 'polypeptide(L)'
;MKATQLLHNLGQSLWLDNITRDLLDNGTLQHYIDELSVTGLTSNPTIFDQAIKHSTAYDQAIRQKLKEGESGEELFFELALEDLTRAADLFRPIYDRTNGVDGWVSLEVSPLLAHDTASTIVATKSLRARAGRPNLLGTCV
;
A
#
# COMPACT_ATOMS: atom_id res chain seq x y z
N MET A 1 13.64 1.15 25.43
CA MET A 1 13.51 1.72 24.06
C MET A 1 13.90 0.64 23.08
N LYS A 2 13.06 0.39 22.07
CA LYS A 2 13.33 -0.64 21.05
C LYS A 2 14.38 -0.11 20.05
N ALA A 3 15.13 -1.00 19.40
CA ALA A 3 16.16 -0.63 18.41
C ALA A 3 15.57 0.20 17.27
N THR A 4 14.37 -0.12 16.81
CA THR A 4 13.65 0.65 15.77
C THR A 4 13.32 2.07 16.20
N GLN A 5 12.97 2.29 17.46
CA GLN A 5 12.75 3.64 18.00
C GLN A 5 14.07 4.45 18.09
N LEU A 6 15.18 3.78 18.40
CA LEU A 6 16.48 4.44 18.38
C LEU A 6 16.86 4.88 16.96
N LEU A 7 16.64 4.04 15.96
CA LEU A 7 16.88 4.40 14.55
C LEU A 7 15.99 5.56 14.11
N HIS A 8 14.71 5.55 14.46
CA HIS A 8 13.80 6.64 14.15
C HIS A 8 14.25 7.96 14.80
N ASN A 9 14.68 7.93 16.05
CA ASN A 9 15.18 9.11 16.77
C ASN A 9 16.48 9.67 16.16
N LEU A 10 17.24 8.84 15.43
CA LEU A 10 18.39 9.26 14.63
C LEU A 10 18.01 9.83 13.24
N GLY A 11 16.71 9.96 12.96
CA GLY A 11 16.21 10.53 11.71
C GLY A 11 15.99 9.49 10.59
N GLN A 12 15.92 8.19 10.93
CA GLN A 12 15.61 7.15 9.95
C GLN A 12 14.10 6.94 9.83
N SER A 13 13.58 6.98 8.62
CA SER A 13 12.21 6.55 8.29
C SER A 13 12.23 5.04 8.02
N LEU A 14 11.51 4.28 8.85
CA LEU A 14 11.44 2.83 8.73
C LEU A 14 10.20 2.44 7.94
N TRP A 15 10.40 1.80 6.80
CA TRP A 15 9.31 1.37 5.94
C TRP A 15 9.16 -0.15 5.93
N LEU A 16 7.92 -0.61 5.99
CA LEU A 16 7.58 -2.03 5.81
C LEU A 16 7.48 -2.33 4.32
N ASP A 17 8.27 -3.29 3.84
CA ASP A 17 8.18 -3.80 2.47
C ASP A 17 7.29 -5.04 2.43
N ASN A 18 6.05 -4.88 2.79
CA ASN A 18 5.02 -5.92 2.75
C ASN A 18 3.63 -5.31 2.94
N ILE A 19 2.63 -5.94 2.33
CA ILE A 19 1.22 -5.70 2.61
C ILE A 19 0.43 -6.97 2.34
N THR A 20 -0.43 -7.34 3.28
CA THR A 20 -1.44 -8.38 3.12
C THR A 20 -2.73 -7.94 3.79
N ARG A 21 -3.87 -8.44 3.32
CA ARG A 21 -5.16 -8.16 3.95
C ARG A 21 -5.17 -8.66 5.41
N ASP A 22 -4.51 -9.78 5.67
CA ASP A 22 -4.37 -10.33 7.03
C ASP A 22 -3.62 -9.39 7.99
N LEU A 23 -2.55 -8.72 7.53
CA LEU A 23 -1.84 -7.69 8.33
C LEU A 23 -2.74 -6.53 8.75
N LEU A 24 -3.69 -6.17 7.87
CA LEU A 24 -4.66 -5.11 8.14
C LEU A 24 -5.77 -5.60 9.08
N ASP A 25 -6.30 -6.80 8.83
CA ASP A 25 -7.46 -7.34 9.53
C ASP A 25 -7.16 -7.73 10.98
N ASN A 26 -5.96 -8.26 11.24
CA ASN A 26 -5.54 -8.71 12.56
C ASN A 26 -4.86 -7.64 13.41
N GLY A 27 -4.70 -6.41 12.91
CA GLY A 27 -4.09 -5.29 13.61
C GLY A 27 -2.55 -5.34 13.67
N THR A 28 -1.89 -6.26 12.98
CA THR A 28 -0.42 -6.36 13.00
C THR A 28 0.24 -5.11 12.44
N LEU A 29 -0.28 -4.52 11.36
CA LEU A 29 0.27 -3.28 10.81
C LEU A 29 0.15 -2.12 11.80
N GLN A 30 -0.99 -1.99 12.49
CA GLN A 30 -1.16 -0.97 13.54
C GLN A 30 -0.15 -1.18 14.66
N HIS A 31 0.08 -2.41 15.09
CA HIS A 31 1.09 -2.72 16.10
C HIS A 31 2.51 -2.30 15.67
N TYR A 32 2.87 -2.51 14.39
CA TYR A 32 4.18 -2.08 13.88
C TYR A 32 4.32 -0.55 13.88
N ILE A 33 3.27 0.17 13.57
CA ILE A 33 3.23 1.63 13.65
C ILE A 33 3.42 2.11 15.09
N ASP A 34 2.66 1.57 16.02
CA ASP A 34 2.61 2.04 17.41
C ASP A 34 3.84 1.62 18.21
N GLU A 35 4.35 0.41 17.99
CA GLU A 35 5.35 -0.21 18.85
C GLU A 35 6.75 -0.31 18.23
N LEU A 36 6.84 -0.29 16.90
CA LEU A 36 8.11 -0.49 16.19
C LEU A 36 8.58 0.74 15.41
N SER A 37 7.87 1.87 15.53
CA SER A 37 8.20 3.11 14.82
C SER A 37 8.27 2.95 13.29
N VAL A 38 7.43 2.08 12.73
CA VAL A 38 7.27 1.98 11.28
C VAL A 38 6.50 3.20 10.81
N THR A 39 7.05 3.95 9.86
CA THR A 39 6.54 5.25 9.42
C THR A 39 6.09 5.28 7.97
N GLY A 40 6.22 4.19 7.25
CA GLY A 40 5.77 4.08 5.88
C GLY A 40 5.65 2.62 5.44
N LEU A 41 5.09 2.43 4.25
CA LEU A 41 4.91 1.11 3.66
C LEU A 41 5.18 1.19 2.17
N THR A 42 5.89 0.18 1.65
CA THR A 42 6.05 -0.04 0.22
C THR A 42 5.41 -1.35 -0.21
N SER A 43 4.92 -1.38 -1.42
CA SER A 43 4.33 -2.55 -2.04
C SER A 43 4.77 -2.67 -3.49
N ASN A 44 4.64 -3.85 -4.05
CA ASN A 44 4.84 -4.10 -5.47
C ASN A 44 3.84 -5.17 -5.96
N PRO A 45 3.69 -5.35 -7.29
CA PRO A 45 2.76 -6.34 -7.83
C PRO A 45 3.01 -7.77 -7.34
N THR A 46 4.27 -8.16 -7.13
CA THR A 46 4.62 -9.51 -6.65
C THR A 46 4.14 -9.74 -5.23
N ILE A 47 4.26 -8.75 -4.34
CA ILE A 47 3.75 -8.83 -2.96
C ILE A 47 2.24 -9.08 -2.96
N PHE A 48 1.48 -8.33 -3.77
CA PHE A 48 0.03 -8.54 -3.89
C PHE A 48 -0.34 -9.88 -4.53
N ASP A 49 0.37 -10.30 -5.56
CA ASP A 49 0.15 -11.60 -6.21
C ASP A 49 0.33 -12.74 -5.19
N GLN A 50 1.38 -12.70 -4.39
CA GLN A 50 1.61 -13.67 -3.32
C GLN A 50 0.55 -13.59 -2.22
N ALA A 51 0.16 -12.40 -1.79
CA ALA A 51 -0.86 -12.22 -0.77
C ALA A 51 -2.21 -12.79 -1.21
N ILE A 52 -2.64 -12.51 -2.44
CA ILE A 52 -3.91 -13.01 -3.00
C ILE A 52 -3.88 -14.54 -3.17
N LYS A 53 -2.77 -15.11 -3.65
CA LYS A 53 -2.64 -16.55 -3.88
C LYS A 53 -2.63 -17.39 -2.60
N HIS A 54 -2.08 -16.86 -1.51
CA HIS A 54 -1.85 -17.61 -0.28
C HIS A 54 -2.81 -17.28 0.86
N SER A 55 -3.84 -16.45 0.62
CA SER A 55 -4.83 -16.09 1.63
C SER A 55 -6.25 -16.19 1.07
N THR A 56 -7.16 -16.72 1.90
CA THR A 56 -8.60 -16.72 1.59
C THR A 56 -9.29 -15.38 1.90
N ALA A 57 -8.57 -14.43 2.47
CA ALA A 57 -9.09 -13.12 2.84
C ALA A 57 -9.59 -12.30 1.63
N TYR A 58 -9.12 -12.62 0.44
CA TYR A 58 -9.53 -11.96 -0.81
C TYR A 58 -10.71 -12.64 -1.51
N ASP A 59 -11.07 -13.88 -1.15
CA ASP A 59 -12.06 -14.69 -1.89
C ASP A 59 -13.41 -14.01 -2.05
N GLN A 60 -13.91 -13.37 -0.99
CA GLN A 60 -15.18 -12.68 -1.02
C GLN A 60 -15.15 -11.47 -1.95
N ALA A 61 -14.11 -10.65 -1.86
CA ALA A 61 -13.93 -9.46 -2.69
C ALA A 61 -13.78 -9.86 -4.17
N ILE A 62 -13.01 -10.91 -4.46
CA ILE A 62 -12.86 -11.44 -5.82
C ILE A 62 -14.21 -11.86 -6.39
N ARG A 63 -15.00 -12.64 -5.64
CA ARG A 63 -16.33 -13.09 -6.10
C ARG A 63 -17.28 -11.91 -6.34
N GLN A 64 -17.24 -10.90 -5.51
CA GLN A 64 -18.04 -9.69 -5.65
C GLN A 64 -17.68 -8.95 -6.94
N LYS A 65 -16.39 -8.64 -7.12
CA LYS A 65 -15.90 -7.87 -8.26
C LYS A 65 -16.07 -8.61 -9.60
N LEU A 66 -15.91 -9.93 -9.61
CA LEU A 66 -16.21 -10.73 -10.80
C LEU A 66 -17.69 -10.64 -11.20
N LYS A 67 -18.62 -10.57 -10.24
CA LYS A 67 -20.05 -10.35 -10.52
C LYS A 67 -20.34 -8.96 -11.08
N GLU A 68 -19.53 -7.98 -10.73
CA GLU A 68 -19.58 -6.60 -11.24
C GLU A 68 -18.94 -6.45 -12.63
N GLY A 69 -18.33 -7.52 -13.14
CA GLY A 69 -17.74 -7.57 -14.47
C GLY A 69 -16.26 -7.21 -14.51
N GLU A 70 -15.62 -7.00 -13.36
CA GLU A 70 -14.19 -6.76 -13.29
C GLU A 70 -13.41 -8.06 -13.48
N SER A 71 -12.25 -7.99 -14.13
CA SER A 71 -11.39 -9.14 -14.37
C SER A 71 -9.94 -8.73 -14.66
N GLY A 72 -9.05 -9.73 -14.61
CA GLY A 72 -7.65 -9.54 -14.99
C GLY A 72 -6.91 -8.49 -14.18
N GLU A 73 -6.17 -7.64 -14.86
CA GLU A 73 -5.33 -6.60 -14.23
C GLU A 73 -6.17 -5.57 -13.48
N GLU A 74 -7.34 -5.21 -13.98
CA GLU A 74 -8.23 -4.25 -13.31
C GLU A 74 -8.70 -4.77 -11.96
N LEU A 75 -9.17 -6.02 -11.88
CA LEU A 75 -9.54 -6.68 -10.64
C LEU A 75 -8.36 -6.70 -9.64
N PHE A 76 -7.16 -7.02 -10.13
CA PHE A 76 -5.95 -7.04 -9.32
C PHE A 76 -5.67 -5.68 -8.68
N PHE A 77 -5.71 -4.59 -9.47
CA PHE A 77 -5.46 -3.25 -8.96
C PHE A 77 -6.57 -2.74 -8.03
N GLU A 78 -7.82 -3.15 -8.24
CA GLU A 78 -8.90 -2.83 -7.30
C GLU A 78 -8.66 -3.44 -5.92
N LEU A 79 -8.29 -4.73 -5.87
CA LEU A 79 -7.96 -5.39 -4.61
C LEU A 79 -6.75 -4.75 -3.91
N ALA A 80 -5.72 -4.40 -4.70
CA ALA A 80 -4.54 -3.71 -4.18
C ALA A 80 -4.88 -2.32 -3.63
N LEU A 81 -5.71 -1.54 -4.34
CA LEU A 81 -6.14 -0.22 -3.89
C LEU A 81 -6.96 -0.27 -2.60
N GLU A 82 -7.82 -1.27 -2.43
CA GLU A 82 -8.56 -1.46 -1.18
C GLU A 82 -7.61 -1.60 0.02
N ASP A 83 -6.59 -2.45 -0.10
CA ASP A 83 -5.63 -2.67 0.98
C ASP A 83 -4.71 -1.45 1.19
N LEU A 84 -4.26 -0.82 0.10
CA LEU A 84 -3.40 0.37 0.18
C LEU A 84 -4.11 1.59 0.77
N THR A 85 -5.39 1.78 0.48
CA THR A 85 -6.17 2.86 1.10
C THR A 85 -6.35 2.63 2.60
N ARG A 86 -6.59 1.39 3.02
CA ARG A 86 -6.66 1.02 4.45
C ARG A 86 -5.31 1.26 5.13
N ALA A 87 -4.20 0.85 4.50
CA ALA A 87 -2.87 1.14 5.02
C ALA A 87 -2.60 2.64 5.11
N ALA A 88 -2.95 3.41 4.08
CA ALA A 88 -2.80 4.86 4.07
C ALA A 88 -3.58 5.53 5.22
N ASP A 89 -4.76 5.02 5.54
CA ASP A 89 -5.55 5.51 6.68
C ASP A 89 -4.85 5.25 8.02
N LEU A 90 -4.19 4.11 8.18
CA LEU A 90 -3.41 3.80 9.38
C LEU A 90 -2.16 4.69 9.52
N PHE A 91 -1.50 5.03 8.42
CA PHE A 91 -0.33 5.93 8.41
C PHE A 91 -0.71 7.41 8.41
N ARG A 92 -1.97 7.77 8.19
CA ARG A 92 -2.44 9.16 8.09
C ARG A 92 -2.07 10.02 9.31
N PRO A 93 -2.17 9.55 10.57
CA PRO A 93 -1.75 10.34 11.73
C PRO A 93 -0.25 10.70 11.71
N ILE A 94 0.60 9.82 11.16
CA ILE A 94 2.03 10.12 10.99
C ILE A 94 2.22 11.19 9.93
N TYR A 95 1.57 11.05 8.80
CA TYR A 95 1.61 12.02 7.71
C TYR A 95 1.22 13.43 8.18
N ASP A 96 0.11 13.53 8.89
CA ASP A 96 -0.40 14.83 9.36
C ASP A 96 0.54 15.46 10.40
N ARG A 97 1.03 14.71 11.40
CA ARG A 97 1.92 15.25 12.44
C ARG A 97 3.32 15.60 11.96
N THR A 98 3.77 14.99 10.87
CA THR A 98 5.09 15.25 10.25
C THR A 98 5.03 16.25 9.09
N ASN A 99 3.86 16.83 8.80
CA ASN A 99 3.62 17.67 7.64
C ASN A 99 4.07 17.02 6.31
N GLY A 100 3.80 15.73 6.16
CA GLY A 100 4.09 14.98 4.94
C GLY A 100 5.55 14.56 4.78
N VAL A 101 6.36 14.63 5.84
CA VAL A 101 7.73 14.08 5.81
C VAL A 101 7.69 12.55 5.84
N ASP A 102 6.84 11.97 6.68
CA ASP A 102 6.61 10.53 6.82
C ASP A 102 5.13 10.18 6.65
N GLY A 103 4.78 8.92 6.85
CA GLY A 103 3.39 8.44 6.79
C GLY A 103 2.92 8.11 5.38
N TRP A 104 3.84 7.81 4.49
CA TRP A 104 3.56 7.48 3.10
C TRP A 104 3.30 5.99 2.89
N VAL A 105 2.41 5.70 1.93
CA VAL A 105 2.18 4.37 1.39
C VAL A 105 2.47 4.40 -0.11
N SER A 106 3.34 3.49 -0.57
CA SER A 106 3.77 3.43 -1.96
C SER A 106 2.97 2.39 -2.74
N LEU A 107 2.53 2.76 -3.93
CA LEU A 107 1.90 1.90 -4.92
C LEU A 107 2.74 1.89 -6.19
N GLU A 108 3.16 0.71 -6.64
CA GLU A 108 3.78 0.54 -7.95
C GLU A 108 2.72 0.32 -9.03
N VAL A 109 2.92 0.96 -10.18
CA VAL A 109 2.10 0.74 -11.38
C VAL A 109 2.48 -0.57 -12.07
N SER A 110 1.69 -0.96 -13.08
CA SER A 110 1.96 -2.17 -13.85
C SER A 110 3.40 -2.20 -14.40
N PRO A 111 4.14 -3.30 -14.24
CA PRO A 111 5.48 -3.46 -14.79
C PRO A 111 5.50 -3.41 -16.32
N LEU A 112 4.36 -3.62 -16.97
CA LEU A 112 4.22 -3.50 -18.43
C LEU A 112 4.45 -2.06 -18.93
N LEU A 113 4.39 -1.07 -18.03
CA LEU A 113 4.60 0.35 -18.33
C LEU A 113 6.06 0.80 -18.11
N ALA A 114 6.97 -0.09 -17.71
CA ALA A 114 8.35 0.26 -17.31
C ALA A 114 9.13 1.09 -18.36
N HIS A 115 8.82 0.93 -19.65
CA HIS A 115 9.46 1.65 -20.75
C HIS A 115 8.57 2.73 -21.38
N ASP A 116 7.42 3.04 -20.78
CA ASP A 116 6.47 4.07 -21.27
C ASP A 116 6.18 5.09 -20.17
N THR A 117 7.00 6.12 -20.11
CA THR A 117 6.90 7.19 -19.11
C THR A 117 5.54 7.91 -19.16
N ALA A 118 5.00 8.15 -20.35
CA ALA A 118 3.74 8.87 -20.49
C ALA A 118 2.58 8.05 -19.90
N SER A 119 2.48 6.78 -20.26
CA SER A 119 1.46 5.88 -19.73
C SER A 119 1.63 5.63 -18.23
N THR A 120 2.86 5.54 -17.73
CA THR A 120 3.18 5.44 -16.29
C THR A 120 2.62 6.64 -15.51
N ILE A 121 2.84 7.85 -15.99
CA ILE A 121 2.33 9.07 -15.36
C ILE A 121 0.79 9.07 -15.32
N VAL A 122 0.16 8.70 -16.43
CA VAL A 122 -1.31 8.63 -16.52
C VAL A 122 -1.87 7.59 -15.56
N ALA A 123 -1.30 6.39 -15.54
CA ALA A 123 -1.71 5.30 -14.65
C ALA A 123 -1.56 5.69 -13.16
N THR A 124 -0.42 6.26 -12.79
CA THR A 124 -0.16 6.74 -11.41
C THR A 124 -1.17 7.79 -10.97
N LYS A 125 -1.45 8.79 -11.82
CA LYS A 125 -2.45 9.82 -11.52
C LYS A 125 -3.85 9.24 -11.34
N SER A 126 -4.23 8.30 -12.20
CA SER A 126 -5.53 7.61 -12.12
C SER A 126 -5.66 6.82 -10.82
N LEU A 127 -4.68 5.99 -10.50
CA LEU A 127 -4.69 5.17 -9.27
C LEU A 127 -4.72 6.04 -8.00
N ARG A 128 -3.92 7.12 -7.99
CA ARG A 128 -3.92 8.06 -6.86
C ARG A 128 -5.26 8.77 -6.69
N ALA A 129 -5.89 9.17 -7.79
CA ALA A 129 -7.22 9.81 -7.76
C ALA A 129 -8.29 8.84 -7.24
N ARG A 130 -8.26 7.58 -7.68
CA ARG A 130 -9.18 6.52 -7.22
C ARG A 130 -8.98 6.20 -5.74
N ALA A 131 -7.76 6.15 -5.26
CA ALA A 131 -7.45 5.93 -3.84
C ALA A 131 -7.95 7.07 -2.95
N GLY A 132 -7.93 8.32 -3.42
CA GLY A 132 -8.43 9.48 -2.68
C GLY A 132 -7.71 9.75 -1.36
N ARG A 133 -6.42 9.37 -1.27
CA ARG A 133 -5.61 9.56 -0.06
C ARG A 133 -4.39 10.45 -0.34
N PRO A 134 -4.15 11.50 0.48
CA PRO A 134 -3.04 12.44 0.24
C PRO A 134 -1.68 11.80 0.45
N ASN A 135 -1.58 10.79 1.31
CA ASN A 135 -0.37 10.08 1.70
C ASN A 135 -0.14 8.78 0.90
N LEU A 136 -0.75 8.65 -0.27
CA LEU A 136 -0.45 7.58 -1.20
C LEU A 136 0.37 8.15 -2.36
N LEU A 137 1.54 7.58 -2.60
CA LEU A 137 2.40 7.92 -3.73
C LEU A 137 2.49 6.77 -4.72
N GLY A 138 2.54 7.12 -5.99
CA GLY A 138 2.78 6.16 -7.05
C GLY A 138 4.25 6.12 -7.43
N THR A 139 4.77 4.93 -7.58
CA THR A 139 6.14 4.67 -8.04
C THR A 139 6.12 3.86 -9.32
N CYS A 140 7.16 3.98 -10.13
CA CYS A 140 7.43 3.09 -11.25
C CYS A 140 8.40 1.98 -10.83
N VAL A 141 8.29 0.86 -11.51
CA VAL A 141 9.19 -0.29 -11.38
C VAL A 141 10.55 0.04 -11.98
#